data_81d8fea67665ddcd6ad002d9dd688dde
#
_entry.id   81d8fea67665ddcd6ad002d9dd688dde
#
_cell.length_a   1.000
_cell.length_b   1.000
_cell.length_c   1.000
_cell.angle_alpha   90.00
_cell.angle_beta   90.00
_cell.angle_gamma   90.00
#
_symmetry.space_group_name_H-M   'P 1'
#
loop_
_entity.id
_entity.type
_entity.pdbx_description
1 polymer ?
#
loop_
_entity_poly.entity_id
_entity_poly.type
_entity_poly.pdbx_seq_one_letter_code
_entity_poly.pdbx_strand_id
1 'polypeptide(L)'
;MTAIQPASPAAGLALPGSRVGRTELGLITLNDRVVAKMAARAATEIPHAGAAALRVLGRSVTGAAVVGARTTSLTGLPKASADVDGSVVTLDLSISVRWPASVPEVTTAVRENVCSRVSGLTGLTVAEVSISVTDLVTRLPGPARVH
;
A
#
# COMPACT_ATOMS: atom_id res chain seq x y z
N MET A 1 -44.00 19.70 11.88
CA MET A 1 -43.05 19.87 10.78
C MET A 1 -42.26 18.60 10.61
N THR A 2 -42.64 17.83 9.65
CA THR A 2 -41.88 16.61 9.27
C THR A 2 -40.66 17.03 8.49
N ALA A 3 -39.50 16.86 9.08
CA ALA A 3 -38.27 16.97 8.36
C ALA A 3 -38.27 15.87 7.27
N ILE A 4 -38.30 16.27 6.03
CA ILE A 4 -38.14 15.36 4.93
C ILE A 4 -36.68 14.97 4.95
N GLN A 5 -36.35 13.79 5.47
CA GLN A 5 -35.03 13.22 5.22
C GLN A 5 -34.91 13.00 3.71
N PRO A 6 -33.87 13.53 3.07
CA PRO A 6 -33.57 13.13 1.71
C PRO A 6 -33.40 11.62 1.72
N ALA A 7 -34.21 10.94 0.94
CA ALA A 7 -34.04 9.52 0.74
C ALA A 7 -32.56 9.28 0.41
N SER A 8 -31.87 8.50 1.21
CA SER A 8 -30.55 8.01 0.84
C SER A 8 -30.67 7.49 -0.57
N PRO A 9 -29.89 7.98 -1.52
CA PRO A 9 -29.90 7.38 -2.84
C PRO A 9 -29.64 5.91 -2.62
N ALA A 10 -30.59 5.09 -3.04
CA ALA A 10 -30.41 3.66 -3.00
C ALA A 10 -29.00 3.41 -3.47
N ALA A 11 -28.23 2.68 -2.68
CA ALA A 11 -26.89 2.28 -3.06
C ALA A 11 -27.05 1.46 -4.34
N GLY A 12 -27.21 2.16 -5.46
CA GLY A 12 -27.39 1.55 -6.75
C GLY A 12 -26.10 0.83 -7.05
N LEU A 13 -26.17 -0.49 -7.11
CA LEU A 13 -25.25 -1.36 -7.86
C LEU A 13 -23.78 -0.92 -7.86
N ALA A 14 -23.25 -0.49 -6.72
CA ALA A 14 -21.83 -0.40 -6.56
C ALA A 14 -21.29 -1.82 -6.61
N LEU A 15 -20.51 -2.12 -7.62
CA LEU A 15 -19.77 -3.37 -7.68
C LEU A 15 -18.95 -3.48 -6.39
N PRO A 16 -18.92 -4.66 -5.75
CA PRO A 16 -18.05 -4.85 -4.59
C PRO A 16 -16.63 -4.44 -4.96
N GLY A 17 -16.01 -3.62 -4.13
CA GLY A 17 -14.68 -3.13 -4.36
C GLY A 17 -14.58 -1.79 -5.11
N SER A 18 -15.66 -1.05 -5.27
CA SER A 18 -15.65 0.25 -5.91
C SER A 18 -16.25 1.32 -5.01
N ARG A 19 -15.53 2.40 -4.83
CA ARG A 19 -16.10 3.59 -4.22
C ARG A 19 -16.76 4.46 -5.27
N VAL A 20 -17.96 4.89 -4.98
CA VAL A 20 -18.71 5.83 -5.79
C VAL A 20 -18.82 7.15 -5.03
N GLY A 21 -18.16 8.18 -5.51
CA GLY A 21 -18.33 9.55 -5.03
C GLY A 21 -19.16 10.35 -6.01
N ARG A 22 -20.26 10.95 -5.54
CA ARG A 22 -21.06 11.84 -6.36
C ARG A 22 -20.63 13.28 -6.12
N THR A 23 -20.25 13.97 -7.17
CA THR A 23 -20.01 15.40 -7.19
C THR A 23 -21.11 16.09 -7.99
N GLU A 24 -21.19 17.41 -7.91
CA GLU A 24 -22.15 18.18 -8.73
C GLU A 24 -21.95 17.97 -10.24
N LEU A 25 -20.76 17.57 -10.65
CA LEU A 25 -20.39 17.37 -12.04
C LEU A 25 -20.46 15.92 -12.52
N GLY A 26 -20.76 14.97 -11.62
CA GLY A 26 -20.84 13.57 -12.02
C GLY A 26 -20.48 12.57 -10.94
N LEU A 27 -20.20 11.36 -11.38
CA LEU A 27 -19.90 10.21 -10.53
C LEU A 27 -18.44 9.83 -10.65
N ILE A 28 -17.77 9.69 -9.50
CA ILE A 28 -16.39 9.20 -9.45
C ILE A 28 -16.39 7.82 -8.82
N THR A 29 -15.87 6.85 -9.52
CA THR A 29 -15.72 5.47 -9.04
C THR A 29 -14.23 5.16 -8.87
N LEU A 30 -13.85 4.75 -7.67
CA LEU A 30 -12.49 4.30 -7.36
C LEU A 30 -12.46 2.78 -7.30
N ASN A 31 -11.59 2.19 -8.09
CA ASN A 31 -11.35 0.76 -8.07
C ASN A 31 -10.39 0.40 -6.94
N ASP A 32 -10.56 -0.77 -6.33
CA ASP A 32 -9.70 -1.29 -5.26
C ASP A 32 -8.23 -1.30 -5.65
N ARG A 33 -7.93 -1.61 -6.90
CA ARG A 33 -6.55 -1.60 -7.43
C ARG A 33 -5.90 -0.24 -7.35
N VAL A 34 -6.68 0.83 -7.53
CA VAL A 34 -6.16 2.20 -7.40
C VAL A 34 -5.80 2.49 -5.96
N VAL A 35 -6.68 2.13 -5.04
CA VAL A 35 -6.46 2.30 -3.60
C VAL A 35 -5.26 1.46 -3.14
N ALA A 36 -5.17 0.22 -3.60
CA ALA A 36 -4.02 -0.65 -3.33
C ALA A 36 -2.69 -0.05 -3.82
N LYS A 37 -2.67 0.53 -5.01
CA LYS A 37 -1.47 1.21 -5.54
C LYS A 37 -1.10 2.45 -4.72
N MET A 38 -2.08 3.20 -4.27
CA MET A 38 -1.84 4.35 -3.38
C MET A 38 -1.22 3.89 -2.06
N ALA A 39 -1.74 2.82 -1.48
CA ALA A 39 -1.21 2.24 -0.25
C ALA A 39 0.23 1.74 -0.42
N ALA A 40 0.50 1.03 -1.50
CA ALA A 40 1.85 0.57 -1.82
C ALA A 40 2.84 1.73 -2.00
N ARG A 41 2.43 2.78 -2.68
CA ARG A 41 3.23 3.99 -2.85
C ARG A 41 3.50 4.69 -1.52
N ALA A 42 2.47 4.85 -0.71
CA ALA A 42 2.60 5.46 0.61
C ALA A 42 3.57 4.68 1.52
N ALA A 43 3.55 3.35 1.43
CA ALA A 43 4.48 2.50 2.17
C ALA A 43 5.94 2.74 1.76
N THR A 44 6.22 3.05 0.50
CA THR A 44 7.59 3.34 0.03
C THR A 44 8.12 4.69 0.47
N GLU A 45 7.27 5.59 0.92
CA GLU A 45 7.67 6.90 1.44
C GLU A 45 8.37 6.79 2.80
N ILE A 46 8.17 5.70 3.51
CA ILE A 46 8.78 5.48 4.82
C ILE A 46 10.20 4.93 4.64
N PRO A 47 11.22 5.54 5.27
CA PRO A 47 12.57 5.00 5.25
C PRO A 47 12.62 3.58 5.80
N HIS A 48 13.44 2.74 5.19
CA HIS A 48 13.63 1.33 5.56
C HIS A 48 12.44 0.41 5.29
N ALA A 49 11.38 0.92 4.66
CA ALA A 49 10.24 0.12 4.19
C ALA A 49 10.19 0.09 2.66
N GLY A 50 9.76 -1.01 2.10
CA GLY A 50 9.58 -1.16 0.66
C GLY A 50 9.33 -2.62 0.29
N ALA A 51 9.66 -2.98 -0.94
CA ALA A 51 9.73 -4.37 -1.36
C ALA A 51 11.14 -4.71 -1.82
N ALA A 52 11.57 -5.91 -1.48
CA ALA A 52 12.84 -6.43 -1.95
C ALA A 52 12.82 -6.53 -3.48
N ALA A 53 13.73 -5.83 -4.12
CA ALA A 53 13.90 -5.91 -5.56
C ALA A 53 14.97 -6.95 -5.89
N LEU A 54 14.56 -7.92 -6.70
CA LEU A 54 15.45 -8.93 -7.22
C LEU A 54 16.19 -8.36 -8.43
N ARG A 55 17.50 -8.33 -8.38
CA ARG A 55 18.32 -8.02 -9.56
C ARG A 55 18.73 -9.31 -10.26
N VAL A 56 18.13 -9.56 -11.40
CA VAL A 56 18.57 -10.61 -12.30
C VAL A 56 19.16 -9.96 -13.54
N LEU A 57 20.42 -10.24 -13.83
CA LEU A 57 21.13 -9.74 -15.02
C LEU A 57 21.07 -8.20 -15.16
N GLY A 58 21.21 -7.47 -14.05
CA GLY A 58 21.21 -6.00 -14.07
C GLY A 58 19.82 -5.35 -14.20
N ARG A 59 18.75 -6.13 -14.30
CA ARG A 59 17.38 -5.64 -14.34
C ARG A 59 16.64 -5.94 -13.03
N SER A 60 15.89 -4.97 -12.57
CA SER A 60 15.02 -5.13 -11.42
C SER A 60 13.76 -5.89 -11.84
N VAL A 61 13.57 -7.09 -11.29
CA VAL A 61 12.36 -7.89 -11.53
C VAL A 61 11.55 -7.92 -10.24
N THR A 62 10.33 -7.44 -10.32
CA THR A 62 9.42 -7.43 -9.18
C THR A 62 8.55 -8.69 -9.22
N GLY A 63 8.55 -9.45 -8.14
CA GLY A 63 7.57 -10.52 -7.94
C GLY A 63 7.98 -11.94 -8.36
N ALA A 64 9.23 -12.19 -8.75
CA ALA A 64 9.70 -13.55 -9.01
C ALA A 64 10.44 -14.12 -7.81
N ALA A 65 9.93 -15.19 -7.24
CA ALA A 65 10.67 -15.97 -6.26
C ALA A 65 11.76 -16.78 -6.99
N VAL A 66 12.94 -16.22 -7.13
CA VAL A 66 14.10 -16.94 -7.65
C VAL A 66 14.93 -17.43 -6.47
N VAL A 67 15.04 -18.73 -6.35
CA VAL A 67 15.86 -19.37 -5.33
C VAL A 67 17.33 -18.97 -5.54
N GLY A 68 17.94 -18.40 -4.51
CA GLY A 68 19.36 -18.06 -4.49
C GLY A 68 19.72 -16.63 -4.89
N ALA A 69 18.77 -15.77 -5.22
CA ALA A 69 19.07 -14.37 -5.50
C ALA A 69 19.09 -13.52 -4.23
N ARG A 70 20.15 -12.74 -4.09
CA ARG A 70 20.30 -11.84 -2.95
C ARG A 70 19.58 -10.53 -3.19
N THR A 71 18.66 -10.21 -2.29
CA THR A 71 17.91 -8.95 -2.32
C THR A 71 18.68 -7.89 -1.56
N THR A 72 19.24 -6.93 -2.27
CA THR A 72 20.05 -5.85 -1.68
C THR A 72 19.38 -4.47 -1.71
N SER A 73 18.21 -4.39 -2.29
CA SER A 73 17.54 -3.11 -2.57
C SER A 73 16.05 -3.17 -2.20
N LEU A 74 15.56 -2.08 -1.62
CA LEU A 74 14.15 -1.86 -1.31
C LEU A 74 13.41 -1.04 -2.39
N THR A 75 13.89 -1.07 -3.62
CA THR A 75 13.30 -0.23 -4.69
C THR A 75 12.05 -0.80 -5.32
N GLY A 76 11.67 -2.04 -4.96
CA GLY A 76 10.44 -2.65 -5.41
C GLY A 76 9.20 -2.02 -4.77
N LEU A 77 8.08 -2.04 -5.49
CA LEU A 77 6.80 -1.63 -4.95
C LEU A 77 6.23 -2.77 -4.09
N PRO A 78 5.83 -2.50 -2.83
CA PRO A 78 5.21 -3.51 -1.98
C PRO A 78 3.94 -4.08 -2.59
N LYS A 79 3.63 -5.32 -2.27
CA LYS A 79 2.33 -5.89 -2.62
C LYS A 79 1.28 -5.29 -1.70
N ALA A 80 0.21 -4.83 -2.30
CA ALA A 80 -0.92 -4.30 -1.56
C ALA A 80 -2.21 -4.80 -2.16
N SER A 81 -3.19 -5.08 -1.32
CA SER A 81 -4.56 -5.29 -1.71
C SER A 81 -5.46 -4.37 -0.90
N ALA A 82 -6.57 -4.00 -1.48
CA ALA A 82 -7.58 -3.17 -0.85
C ALA A 82 -8.94 -3.78 -1.07
N ASP A 83 -9.76 -3.71 -0.05
CA ASP A 83 -11.17 -4.04 -0.12
C ASP A 83 -11.96 -2.79 0.28
N VAL A 84 -12.69 -2.25 -0.67
CA VAL A 84 -13.46 -1.02 -0.48
C VAL A 84 -14.94 -1.36 -0.38
N ASP A 85 -15.50 -1.11 0.78
CA ASP A 85 -16.94 -1.26 1.04
C ASP A 85 -17.55 0.11 1.35
N GLY A 86 -18.28 0.65 0.39
CA GLY A 86 -18.85 2.00 0.51
C GLY A 86 -17.79 3.07 0.70
N SER A 87 -17.72 3.66 1.89
CA SER A 87 -16.72 4.68 2.26
C SER A 87 -15.60 4.14 3.15
N VAL A 88 -15.60 2.85 3.42
CA VAL A 88 -14.64 2.19 4.30
C VAL A 88 -13.71 1.31 3.49
N VAL A 89 -12.45 1.31 3.83
CA VAL A 89 -11.44 0.47 3.17
C VAL A 89 -10.63 -0.33 4.18
N THR A 90 -10.40 -1.59 3.84
CA THR A 90 -9.45 -2.47 4.51
C THR A 90 -8.25 -2.68 3.60
N LEU A 91 -7.06 -2.58 4.15
CA LEU A 91 -5.81 -2.66 3.41
C LEU A 91 -4.95 -3.80 3.93
N ASP A 92 -4.38 -4.57 3.02
CA ASP A 92 -3.36 -5.57 3.30
C ASP A 92 -2.08 -5.23 2.56
N LEU A 93 -0.99 -5.14 3.29
CA LEU A 93 0.33 -4.77 2.77
C LEU A 93 1.35 -5.85 3.09
N SER A 94 2.14 -6.22 2.11
CA SER A 94 3.33 -7.06 2.31
C SER A 94 4.56 -6.23 2.00
N ILE A 95 5.36 -5.98 3.01
CA ILE A 95 6.55 -5.13 2.92
C ILE A 95 7.82 -5.91 3.28
N SER A 96 8.93 -5.38 2.84
CA SER A 96 10.26 -5.76 3.31
C SER A 96 10.85 -4.62 4.12
N VAL A 97 11.61 -4.93 5.13
CA VAL A 97 12.24 -3.96 6.03
C VAL A 97 13.76 -4.07 5.90
N ARG A 98 14.45 -2.94 5.94
CA ARG A 98 15.90 -2.90 5.93
C ARG A 98 16.48 -3.19 7.31
N TRP A 99 17.35 -4.17 7.38
CA TRP A 99 18.12 -4.44 8.59
C TRP A 99 19.17 -3.32 8.83
N PRO A 100 19.43 -2.85 10.03
CA PRO A 100 18.91 -3.28 11.34
C PRO A 100 17.76 -2.40 11.87
N ALA A 101 16.93 -1.83 11.02
CA ALA A 101 15.83 -1.00 11.46
C ALA A 101 14.84 -1.77 12.36
N SER A 102 14.24 -1.07 13.29
CA SER A 102 13.22 -1.64 14.18
C SER A 102 11.94 -1.95 13.40
N VAL A 103 11.57 -3.21 13.31
CA VAL A 103 10.36 -3.65 12.62
C VAL A 103 9.10 -3.00 13.19
N PRO A 104 8.88 -2.96 14.52
CA PRO A 104 7.71 -2.29 15.08
C PRO A 104 7.63 -0.80 14.73
N GLU A 105 8.73 -0.09 14.76
CA GLU A 105 8.77 1.35 14.42
C GLU A 105 8.47 1.59 12.95
N VAL A 106 9.07 0.80 12.06
CA VAL A 106 8.85 0.91 10.62
C VAL A 106 7.40 0.58 10.27
N THR A 107 6.84 -0.49 10.80
CA THR A 107 5.46 -0.88 10.52
C THR A 107 4.45 0.11 11.07
N THR A 108 4.68 0.69 12.23
CA THR A 108 3.85 1.76 12.78
C THR A 108 3.88 3.00 11.88
N ALA A 109 5.05 3.43 11.46
CA ALA A 109 5.20 4.56 10.55
C ALA A 109 4.54 4.31 9.19
N VAL A 110 4.66 3.12 8.64
CA VAL A 110 3.99 2.72 7.39
C VAL A 110 2.48 2.77 7.56
N ARG A 111 1.95 2.21 8.64
CA ARG A 111 0.52 2.23 8.91
C ARG A 111 -0.04 3.64 8.99
N GLU A 112 0.60 4.50 9.74
CA GLU A 112 0.18 5.90 9.89
C GLU A 112 0.23 6.65 8.56
N ASN A 113 1.30 6.49 7.81
CA ASN A 113 1.44 7.16 6.52
C ASN A 113 0.43 6.65 5.49
N VAL A 114 0.21 5.35 5.43
CA VAL A 114 -0.78 4.74 4.52
C VAL A 114 -2.18 5.21 4.88
N CYS A 115 -2.56 5.19 6.15
CA CYS A 115 -3.85 5.71 6.61
C CYS A 115 -4.04 7.17 6.21
N SER A 116 -3.06 8.01 6.47
CA SER A 116 -3.12 9.44 6.16
C SER A 116 -3.20 9.71 4.66
N ARG A 117 -2.38 9.04 3.87
CA ARG A 117 -2.35 9.22 2.41
C ARG A 117 -3.63 8.73 1.74
N VAL A 118 -4.06 7.52 2.07
CA VAL A 118 -5.28 6.95 1.47
C VAL A 118 -6.50 7.79 1.86
N SER A 119 -6.66 8.13 3.14
CA SER A 119 -7.77 8.96 3.58
C SER A 119 -7.73 10.36 2.96
N GLY A 120 -6.56 10.98 2.88
CA GLY A 120 -6.41 12.33 2.32
C GLY A 120 -6.66 12.39 0.81
N LEU A 121 -6.22 11.39 0.06
CA LEU A 121 -6.34 11.37 -1.40
C LEU A 121 -7.70 10.87 -1.89
N THR A 122 -8.34 10.00 -1.13
CA THR A 122 -9.60 9.36 -1.56
C THR A 122 -10.82 9.80 -0.75
N GLY A 123 -10.60 10.34 0.44
CA GLY A 123 -11.67 10.62 1.40
C GLY A 123 -12.32 9.35 1.98
N LEU A 124 -11.71 8.17 1.77
CA LEU A 124 -12.17 6.93 2.37
C LEU A 124 -11.74 6.86 3.84
N THR A 125 -12.56 6.19 4.63
CA THR A 125 -12.19 5.86 6.01
C THR A 125 -11.43 4.53 6.01
N VAL A 126 -10.19 4.55 6.46
CA VAL A 126 -9.39 3.34 6.61
C VAL A 126 -9.77 2.65 7.91
N ALA A 127 -10.42 1.50 7.82
CA ALA A 127 -10.85 0.73 8.99
C ALA A 127 -9.72 -0.11 9.57
N GLU A 128 -8.91 -0.71 8.69
CA GLU A 128 -7.83 -1.60 9.09
C GLU A 128 -6.70 -1.56 8.08
N VAL A 129 -5.47 -1.63 8.59
CA VAL A 129 -4.27 -1.83 7.77
C VAL A 129 -3.51 -3.00 8.38
N SER A 130 -3.56 -4.13 7.70
CA SER A 130 -2.77 -5.32 8.02
C SER A 130 -1.43 -5.25 7.31
N ILE A 131 -0.34 -5.38 8.05
CA ILE A 131 1.01 -5.32 7.49
C ILE A 131 1.73 -6.62 7.81
N SER A 132 2.17 -7.31 6.76
CA SER A 132 3.02 -8.48 6.85
C SER A 132 4.43 -8.11 6.43
N VAL A 133 5.40 -8.34 7.30
CA VAL A 133 6.81 -8.20 6.97
C VAL A 133 7.29 -9.56 6.44
N THR A 134 7.57 -9.62 5.16
CA THR A 134 7.87 -10.87 4.45
C THR A 134 9.35 -11.10 4.26
N ASP A 135 10.16 -10.04 4.36
CA ASP A 135 11.60 -10.15 4.16
C ASP A 135 12.37 -9.05 4.89
N LEU A 136 13.61 -9.34 5.21
CA LEU A 136 14.59 -8.39 5.74
C LEU A 136 15.70 -8.20 4.72
N VAL A 137 15.86 -6.97 4.26
CA VAL A 137 16.90 -6.63 3.32
C VAL A 137 18.16 -6.21 4.09
N THR A 138 19.21 -7.00 3.95
CA THR A 138 20.52 -6.69 4.52
C THR A 138 21.37 -6.00 3.47
N ARG A 139 22.07 -4.94 3.87
CA ARG A 139 23.09 -4.35 3.04
C ARG A 139 24.29 -5.29 3.05
N LEU A 140 24.56 -5.92 1.93
CA LEU A 140 25.85 -6.62 1.79
C LEU A 140 26.96 -5.58 1.95
N PRO A 141 28.01 -5.87 2.74
CA PRO A 141 29.22 -5.07 2.69
C PRO A 141 29.68 -5.05 1.23
N GLY A 142 29.79 -3.85 0.66
CA GLY A 142 30.36 -3.69 -0.66
C GLY A 142 31.70 -4.38 -0.72
N PRO A 143 32.15 -4.84 -1.91
CA PRO A 143 33.47 -5.43 -2.03
C PRO A 143 34.48 -4.46 -1.43
N ALA A 144 35.26 -4.96 -0.49
CA ALA A 144 36.30 -4.17 0.12
C ALA A 144 37.15 -3.58 -1.01
N ARG A 145 37.11 -2.28 -1.15
CA ARG A 145 38.03 -1.60 -2.06
C ARG A 145 39.41 -1.76 -1.46
N VAL A 146 40.15 -2.69 -2.01
CA VAL A 146 41.57 -2.80 -1.73
C VAL A 146 42.23 -1.60 -2.40
N HIS A 147 42.72 -0.70 -1.58
CA HIS A 147 43.58 0.38 -2.05
C HIS A 147 45.01 -0.14 -2.14
#